data_39dc503441b8276656fd2e2a0600e4b3
#
_entry.id   39dc503441b8276656fd2e2a0600e4b3
#
_cell.length_a   1.000
_cell.length_b   1.000
_cell.length_c   1.000
_cell.angle_alpha   90.00
_cell.angle_beta   90.00
_cell.angle_gamma   90.00
#
_symmetry.space_group_name_H-M   'P 1'
#
loop_
_entity.id
_entity.type
_entity.pdbx_description
1 polymer ?
#
loop_
_entity_poly.entity_id
_entity_poly.type
_entity_poly.pdbx_seq_one_letter_code
_entity_poly.pdbx_strand_id
1 'polypeptide(L)'
;MPSSKPPPRSRTPFGLRLPELDFDLASAARRVIETSLGVVAGDRVLIVVDGVRELLGATLAEIARTVRAEAEVVVLEKLARRPVRNLPEQLRAELSRAQASVLLIGFEEGEWQMRMEYVKLVTELRLRHAHMIGVGRRTMLAGFSVDPQRILDATRAVRTRMRPDSVLRLRSPAGSDL
;
A
#
# COMPACT_ATOMS: atom_id res chain seq x y z
N MET A 1 29.40 14.45 -32.22
CA MET A 1 28.42 13.62 -31.55
C MET A 1 28.46 13.96 -30.05
N PRO A 2 27.51 14.70 -29.48
CA PRO A 2 27.53 14.98 -28.03
C PRO A 2 27.03 13.74 -27.29
N SER A 3 27.87 13.24 -26.38
CA SER A 3 27.55 12.19 -25.45
C SER A 3 26.47 12.66 -24.45
N SER A 4 25.27 12.14 -24.58
CA SER A 4 24.19 12.39 -23.63
C SER A 4 24.46 11.65 -22.33
N LYS A 5 24.90 12.40 -21.32
CA LYS A 5 25.03 11.91 -19.96
C LYS A 5 23.63 11.51 -19.44
N PRO A 6 23.44 10.30 -18.91
CA PRO A 6 22.14 9.91 -18.38
C PRO A 6 21.74 10.85 -17.22
N PRO A 7 20.44 11.13 -17.04
CA PRO A 7 19.99 12.01 -15.97
C PRO A 7 20.39 11.46 -14.61
N PRO A 8 20.61 12.31 -13.59
CA PRO A 8 20.99 11.88 -12.26
C PRO A 8 19.87 10.99 -11.67
N ARG A 9 20.24 9.79 -11.24
CA ARG A 9 19.34 8.87 -10.58
C ARG A 9 18.84 9.51 -9.28
N SER A 10 17.55 9.74 -9.16
CA SER A 10 16.93 10.30 -7.97
C SER A 10 17.22 9.39 -6.77
N ARG A 11 17.90 9.94 -5.77
CA ARG A 11 18.06 9.28 -4.47
C ARG A 11 16.84 9.64 -3.64
N THR A 12 16.15 8.64 -3.08
CA THR A 12 15.19 8.89 -2.00
C THR A 12 15.91 9.48 -0.80
N PRO A 13 15.24 10.26 0.08
CA PRO A 13 15.85 10.84 1.28
C PRO A 13 16.57 9.82 2.18
N PHE A 14 16.26 8.53 2.04
CA PHE A 14 16.83 7.42 2.78
C PHE A 14 17.92 6.63 2.02
N GLY A 15 18.41 7.13 0.89
CA GLY A 15 19.51 6.48 0.14
C GLY A 15 19.12 5.17 -0.57
N LEU A 16 17.84 4.85 -0.68
CA LEU A 16 17.35 3.68 -1.42
C LEU A 16 17.70 3.86 -2.91
N ARG A 17 18.47 2.93 -3.46
CA ARG A 17 18.64 2.82 -4.91
C ARG A 17 17.35 2.21 -5.44
N LEU A 18 16.62 2.96 -6.28
CA LEU A 18 15.51 2.38 -7.03
C LEU A 18 16.09 1.31 -7.96
N PRO A 19 15.72 0.04 -7.82
CA PRO A 19 16.06 -0.96 -8.82
C PRO A 19 15.38 -0.58 -10.14
N GLU A 20 15.89 -1.13 -11.24
CA GLU A 20 15.14 -1.10 -12.50
C GLU A 20 13.74 -1.64 -12.21
N LEU A 21 12.71 -0.82 -12.45
CA LEU A 21 11.33 -1.15 -12.12
C LEU A 21 10.95 -2.44 -12.84
N ASP A 22 10.72 -3.50 -12.08
CA ASP A 22 10.06 -4.71 -12.57
C ASP A 22 8.69 -4.30 -13.12
N PHE A 23 8.49 -4.49 -14.42
CA PHE A 23 7.28 -4.02 -15.13
C PHE A 23 5.99 -4.53 -14.50
N ASP A 24 5.96 -5.81 -14.09
CA ASP A 24 4.78 -6.42 -13.48
C ASP A 24 4.51 -5.80 -12.10
N LEU A 25 5.56 -5.58 -11.33
CA LEU A 25 5.45 -4.95 -10.02
C LEU A 25 5.04 -3.48 -10.13
N ALA A 26 5.56 -2.75 -11.12
CA ALA A 26 5.15 -1.38 -11.39
C ALA A 26 3.67 -1.29 -11.79
N SER A 27 3.18 -2.24 -12.60
CA SER A 27 1.77 -2.33 -12.97
C SER A 27 0.87 -2.58 -11.75
N ALA A 28 1.26 -3.51 -10.87
CA ALA A 28 0.53 -3.78 -9.62
C ALA A 28 0.55 -2.56 -8.69
N ALA A 29 1.70 -1.90 -8.53
CA ALA A 29 1.85 -0.70 -7.72
C ALA A 29 0.99 0.46 -8.25
N ARG A 30 0.89 0.62 -9.57
CA ARG A 30 0.03 1.61 -10.20
C ARG A 30 -1.45 1.43 -9.82
N ARG A 31 -1.93 0.20 -9.78
CA ARG A 31 -3.30 -0.10 -9.33
C ARG A 31 -3.54 0.24 -7.87
N VAL A 32 -2.55 0.01 -7.00
CA VAL A 32 -2.65 0.44 -5.60
C VAL A 32 -2.74 1.96 -5.51
N ILE A 33 -1.82 2.67 -6.14
CA ILE A 33 -1.69 4.13 -6.02
C ILE A 33 -2.82 4.86 -6.74
N GLU A 34 -3.03 4.56 -8.04
CA GLU A 34 -3.97 5.33 -8.86
C GLU A 34 -5.41 4.83 -8.72
N THR A 35 -5.64 3.51 -8.68
CA THR A 35 -7.00 2.97 -8.68
C THR A 35 -7.55 2.80 -7.27
N SER A 36 -6.79 2.17 -6.36
CA SER A 36 -7.31 1.86 -5.02
C SER A 36 -7.26 3.07 -4.10
N LEU A 37 -6.15 3.82 -4.10
CA LEU A 37 -5.98 5.01 -3.27
C LEU A 37 -6.43 6.29 -3.98
N GLY A 38 -6.57 6.30 -5.30
CA GLY A 38 -6.95 7.49 -6.06
C GLY A 38 -5.98 8.66 -5.85
N VAL A 39 -4.69 8.37 -5.79
CA VAL A 39 -3.65 9.40 -5.59
C VAL A 39 -3.60 10.30 -6.80
N VAL A 40 -3.57 11.60 -6.57
CA VAL A 40 -3.52 12.64 -7.60
C VAL A 40 -2.32 13.58 -7.39
N ALA A 41 -2.06 14.43 -8.38
CA ALA A 41 -0.99 15.42 -8.31
C ALA A 41 -1.17 16.35 -7.09
N GLY A 42 -0.09 16.56 -6.36
CA GLY A 42 -0.06 17.38 -5.14
C GLY A 42 -0.42 16.63 -3.86
N ASP A 43 -0.86 15.38 -3.93
CA ASP A 43 -1.03 14.56 -2.72
C ASP A 43 0.32 14.26 -2.06
N ARG A 44 0.32 14.16 -0.74
CA ARG A 44 1.41 13.60 0.05
C ARG A 44 1.05 12.19 0.49
N VAL A 45 1.85 11.20 0.09
CA VAL A 45 1.62 9.77 0.34
C VAL A 45 2.67 9.27 1.32
N LEU A 46 2.24 8.79 2.48
CA LEU A 46 3.11 8.12 3.44
C LEU A 46 3.06 6.61 3.25
N ILE A 47 4.20 5.99 2.99
CA ILE A 47 4.34 4.54 2.79
C ILE A 47 5.21 3.98 3.91
N VAL A 48 4.58 3.27 4.84
CA VAL A 48 5.28 2.62 5.96
C VAL A 48 5.53 1.15 5.61
N VAL A 49 6.78 0.75 5.68
CA VAL A 49 7.23 -0.61 5.35
C VAL A 49 8.07 -1.20 6.47
N ASP A 50 8.25 -2.52 6.47
CA ASP A 50 9.36 -3.17 7.18
C ASP A 50 10.56 -3.38 6.23
N GLY A 51 11.72 -3.75 6.79
CA GLY A 51 12.95 -3.93 6.01
C GLY A 51 12.83 -4.95 4.88
N VAL A 52 11.99 -5.99 5.04
CA VAL A 52 11.76 -7.01 4.00
C VAL A 52 10.98 -6.43 2.80
N ARG A 53 10.19 -5.38 3.02
CA ARG A 53 9.29 -4.77 2.03
C ARG A 53 9.76 -3.43 1.49
N GLU A 54 11.00 -3.02 1.80
CA GLU A 54 11.55 -1.74 1.32
C GLU A 54 11.44 -1.58 -0.20
N LEU A 55 11.72 -2.65 -0.97
CA LEU A 55 11.62 -2.63 -2.42
C LEU A 55 10.18 -2.37 -2.91
N LEU A 56 9.21 -3.01 -2.28
CA LEU A 56 7.80 -2.80 -2.61
C LEU A 56 7.36 -1.36 -2.28
N GLY A 57 7.79 -0.86 -1.12
CA GLY A 57 7.54 0.53 -0.73
C GLY A 57 8.17 1.54 -1.68
N ALA A 58 9.42 1.30 -2.08
CA ALA A 58 10.12 2.15 -3.05
C ALA A 58 9.41 2.16 -4.41
N THR A 59 8.90 1.00 -4.86
CA THR A 59 8.12 0.90 -6.11
C THR A 59 6.82 1.70 -6.02
N LEU A 60 6.07 1.58 -4.91
CA LEU A 60 4.87 2.37 -4.69
C LEU A 60 5.16 3.88 -4.69
N ALA A 61 6.24 4.30 -4.04
CA ALA A 61 6.65 5.69 -3.99
C ALA A 61 7.02 6.23 -5.38
N GLU A 62 7.71 5.44 -6.19
CA GLU A 62 8.05 5.85 -7.55
C GLU A 62 6.80 6.02 -8.41
N ILE A 63 5.85 5.10 -8.32
CA ILE A 63 4.56 5.24 -9.03
C ILE A 63 3.82 6.49 -8.56
N ALA A 64 3.77 6.78 -7.25
CA ALA A 64 3.14 8.01 -6.76
C ALA A 64 3.78 9.27 -7.35
N ARG A 65 5.11 9.27 -7.51
CA ARG A 65 5.83 10.39 -8.14
C ARG A 65 5.51 10.53 -9.63
N THR A 66 5.19 9.44 -10.35
CA THR A 66 4.79 9.53 -11.77
C THR A 66 3.50 10.32 -11.96
N VAL A 67 2.61 10.34 -10.97
CA VAL A 67 1.39 11.15 -10.96
C VAL A 67 1.57 12.52 -10.29
N ARG A 68 2.83 12.94 -10.06
CA ARG A 68 3.20 14.21 -9.42
C ARG A 68 2.74 14.35 -7.97
N ALA A 69 2.62 13.23 -7.25
CA ALA A 69 2.44 13.21 -5.81
C ALA A 69 3.80 13.22 -5.10
N GLU A 70 3.85 13.77 -3.90
CA GLU A 70 4.98 13.61 -3.00
C GLU A 70 4.86 12.26 -2.29
N ALA A 71 5.92 11.46 -2.27
CA ALA A 71 5.90 10.16 -1.63
C ALA A 71 7.10 9.97 -0.71
N GLU A 72 6.80 9.59 0.53
CA GLU A 72 7.78 9.28 1.56
C GLU A 72 7.67 7.82 1.97
N VAL A 73 8.83 7.13 2.05
CA VAL A 73 8.92 5.75 2.53
C VAL A 73 9.58 5.74 3.89
N VAL A 74 8.89 5.21 4.88
CA VAL A 74 9.40 5.05 6.24
C VAL A 74 9.56 3.56 6.54
N VAL A 75 10.77 3.16 6.91
CA VAL A 75 11.06 1.80 7.36
C VAL A 75 10.85 1.73 8.86
N LEU A 76 9.94 0.87 9.31
CA LEU A 76 9.51 0.81 10.71
C LEU A 76 10.66 0.54 11.67
N GLU A 77 11.59 -0.34 11.30
CA GLU A 77 12.77 -0.69 12.09
C GLU A 77 13.75 0.49 12.30
N LYS A 78 13.66 1.54 11.47
CA LYS A 78 14.45 2.77 11.66
C LYS A 78 13.88 3.68 12.74
N LEU A 79 12.61 3.49 13.10
CA LEU A 79 11.94 4.25 14.15
C LEU A 79 11.95 3.53 15.49
N ALA A 80 11.75 2.21 15.48
CA ALA A 80 11.71 1.40 16.68
C ALA A 80 12.05 -0.07 16.37
N ARG A 81 12.62 -0.75 17.38
CA ARG A 81 12.85 -2.20 17.30
C ARG A 81 11.50 -2.93 17.32
N ARG A 82 11.32 -3.88 16.41
CA ARG A 82 10.14 -4.75 16.39
C ARG A 82 10.20 -5.82 17.50
N PRO A 83 9.06 -6.23 18.08
CA PRO A 83 7.70 -5.76 17.79
C PRO A 83 7.44 -4.35 18.32
N VAL A 84 6.88 -3.50 17.48
CA VAL A 84 6.51 -2.12 17.85
C VAL A 84 5.13 -2.13 18.48
N ARG A 85 5.05 -1.87 19.79
CA ARG A 85 3.80 -2.00 20.55
C ARG A 85 2.85 -0.81 20.37
N ASN A 86 3.40 0.40 20.35
CA ASN A 86 2.63 1.64 20.22
C ASN A 86 3.02 2.37 18.94
N LEU A 87 2.10 3.18 18.39
CA LEU A 87 2.37 3.97 17.20
C LEU A 87 3.44 5.03 17.50
N PRO A 88 4.62 4.99 16.83
CA PRO A 88 5.67 5.98 17.05
C PRO A 88 5.18 7.40 16.78
N GLU A 89 5.58 8.37 17.62
CA GLU A 89 5.16 9.75 17.50
C GLU A 89 5.56 10.38 16.16
N GLN A 90 6.71 10.00 15.64
CA GLN A 90 7.15 10.43 14.32
C GLN A 90 6.17 10.00 13.22
N LEU A 91 5.62 8.77 13.29
CA LEU A 91 4.60 8.33 12.33
C LEU A 91 3.28 9.09 12.49
N ARG A 92 2.90 9.46 13.73
CA ARG A 92 1.73 10.31 13.97
C ARG A 92 1.87 11.65 13.28
N ALA A 93 3.04 12.28 13.42
CA ALA A 93 3.34 13.56 12.80
C ALA A 93 3.30 13.50 11.27
N GLU A 94 3.87 12.43 10.68
CA GLU A 94 3.86 12.27 9.21
C GLU A 94 2.46 11.94 8.68
N LEU A 95 1.67 11.11 9.37
CA LEU A 95 0.29 10.83 9.00
C LEU A 95 -0.57 12.10 8.99
N SER A 96 -0.35 13.02 9.95
CA SER A 96 -1.11 14.28 10.04
C SER A 96 -0.88 15.21 8.83
N ARG A 97 0.16 14.98 8.05
CA ARG A 97 0.50 15.77 6.86
C ARG A 97 0.12 15.08 5.55
N ALA A 98 -0.28 13.81 5.61
CA ALA A 98 -0.56 13.00 4.44
C ALA A 98 -2.01 13.14 3.97
N GLN A 99 -2.27 12.90 2.69
CA GLN A 99 -3.58 12.72 2.09
C GLN A 99 -3.88 11.24 1.83
N ALA A 100 -2.83 10.44 1.68
CA ALA A 100 -2.94 8.99 1.54
C ALA A 100 -1.84 8.28 2.31
N SER A 101 -2.10 7.05 2.74
CA SER A 101 -1.11 6.22 3.42
C SER A 101 -1.18 4.76 3.01
N VAL A 102 -0.04 4.08 3.09
CA VAL A 102 0.09 2.63 2.92
C VAL A 102 0.81 2.08 4.15
N LEU A 103 0.23 1.07 4.80
CA LEU A 103 0.91 0.28 5.82
C LEU A 103 1.23 -1.09 5.24
N LEU A 104 2.46 -1.30 4.79
CA LEU A 104 2.94 -2.49 4.09
C LEU A 104 4.03 -3.16 4.92
N ILE A 105 3.63 -3.87 5.96
CA ILE A 105 4.52 -4.58 6.90
C ILE A 105 4.14 -6.06 7.02
N GLY A 106 5.07 -6.89 7.49
CA GLY A 106 4.79 -8.27 7.88
C GLY A 106 3.98 -8.35 9.15
N PHE A 107 3.36 -9.52 9.35
CA PHE A 107 2.77 -9.83 10.64
C PHE A 107 3.90 -10.05 11.66
N GLU A 108 3.79 -9.38 12.81
CA GLU A 108 4.65 -9.58 13.96
C GLU A 108 3.77 -9.64 15.21
N GLU A 109 4.00 -10.66 16.04
CA GLU A 109 3.27 -10.81 17.29
C GLU A 109 3.61 -9.65 18.23
N GLY A 110 2.59 -9.09 18.89
CA GLY A 110 2.76 -7.92 19.77
C GLY A 110 2.60 -6.56 19.10
N GLU A 111 2.41 -6.49 17.78
CA GLU A 111 2.17 -5.22 17.05
C GLU A 111 0.68 -4.87 16.86
N TRP A 112 -0.21 -5.66 17.43
CA TRP A 112 -1.66 -5.43 17.25
C TRP A 112 -2.08 -4.03 17.67
N GLN A 113 -1.62 -3.59 18.86
CA GLN A 113 -1.99 -2.28 19.40
C GLN A 113 -1.50 -1.14 18.48
N MET A 114 -0.25 -1.18 18.06
CA MET A 114 0.30 -0.18 17.12
C MET A 114 -0.53 -0.09 15.83
N ARG A 115 -0.91 -1.23 15.26
CA ARG A 115 -1.74 -1.27 14.05
C ARG A 115 -3.13 -0.70 14.27
N MET A 116 -3.75 -0.98 15.43
CA MET A 116 -5.06 -0.42 15.79
C MET A 116 -4.98 1.10 15.98
N GLU A 117 -3.93 1.61 16.63
CA GLU A 117 -3.69 3.05 16.76
C GLU A 117 -3.47 3.71 15.39
N TYR A 118 -2.74 3.04 14.49
CA TYR A 118 -2.54 3.50 13.12
C TYR A 118 -3.88 3.62 12.37
N VAL A 119 -4.68 2.55 12.38
CA VAL A 119 -6.00 2.52 11.71
C VAL A 119 -6.95 3.57 12.29
N LYS A 120 -6.96 3.73 13.62
CA LYS A 120 -7.75 4.77 14.29
C LYS A 120 -7.35 6.15 13.79
N LEU A 121 -6.06 6.45 13.78
CA LEU A 121 -5.55 7.76 13.36
C LEU A 121 -5.85 8.06 11.87
N VAL A 122 -5.63 7.11 10.95
CA VAL A 122 -5.96 7.34 9.53
C VAL A 122 -7.46 7.53 9.30
N THR A 123 -8.30 6.90 10.13
CA THR A 123 -9.75 7.07 10.09
C THR A 123 -10.15 8.47 10.60
N GLU A 124 -9.60 8.91 11.73
CA GLU A 124 -9.83 10.24 12.30
C GLU A 124 -9.39 11.36 11.35
N LEU A 125 -8.23 11.19 10.71
CA LEU A 125 -7.69 12.12 9.72
C LEU A 125 -8.37 11.98 8.33
N ARG A 126 -9.24 10.99 8.15
CA ARG A 126 -9.91 10.68 6.88
C ARG A 126 -8.95 10.46 5.72
N LEU A 127 -7.81 9.84 5.98
CA LEU A 127 -6.84 9.51 4.95
C LEU A 127 -7.37 8.38 4.05
N ARG A 128 -7.03 8.43 2.77
CA ARG A 128 -7.15 7.26 1.89
C ARG A 128 -6.06 6.27 2.31
N HIS A 129 -6.45 5.09 2.77
CA HIS A 129 -5.52 4.16 3.41
C HIS A 129 -5.57 2.76 2.80
N ALA A 130 -4.39 2.21 2.49
CA ALA A 130 -4.21 0.81 2.12
C ALA A 130 -3.52 0.04 3.26
N HIS A 131 -4.27 -0.89 3.88
CA HIS A 131 -3.78 -1.76 4.94
C HIS A 131 -3.29 -3.08 4.36
N MET A 132 -1.97 -3.24 4.16
CA MET A 132 -1.36 -4.31 3.38
C MET A 132 -0.47 -5.21 4.26
N ILE A 133 -1.03 -5.76 5.33
CA ILE A 133 -0.28 -6.63 6.26
C ILE A 133 -0.01 -7.99 5.62
N GLY A 134 1.26 -8.43 5.69
CA GLY A 134 1.69 -9.72 5.13
C GLY A 134 1.79 -9.75 3.60
N VAL A 135 1.49 -8.65 2.92
CA VAL A 135 1.62 -8.58 1.46
C VAL A 135 3.09 -8.61 1.07
N GLY A 136 3.46 -9.61 0.28
CA GLY A 136 4.76 -9.72 -0.36
C GLY A 136 4.65 -9.57 -1.88
N ARG A 137 5.78 -9.68 -2.59
CA ARG A 137 5.82 -9.54 -4.06
C ARG A 137 4.81 -10.47 -4.76
N ARG A 138 4.77 -11.75 -4.39
CA ARG A 138 3.85 -12.73 -4.99
C ARG A 138 2.38 -12.34 -4.78
N THR A 139 2.01 -11.96 -3.58
CA THR A 139 0.64 -11.52 -3.25
C THR A 139 0.28 -10.26 -4.02
N MET A 140 1.21 -9.31 -4.13
CA MET A 140 1.00 -8.09 -4.88
C MET A 140 0.76 -8.36 -6.37
N LEU A 141 1.58 -9.19 -6.99
CA LEU A 141 1.41 -9.57 -8.40
C LEU A 141 0.10 -10.32 -8.64
N ALA A 142 -0.24 -11.30 -7.80
CA ALA A 142 -1.47 -12.08 -7.95
C ALA A 142 -2.74 -11.24 -7.65
N GLY A 143 -2.73 -10.45 -6.57
CA GLY A 143 -3.88 -9.69 -6.12
C GLY A 143 -4.24 -8.50 -7.02
N PHE A 144 -3.24 -7.88 -7.63
CA PHE A 144 -3.43 -6.72 -8.50
C PHE A 144 -3.26 -7.01 -9.99
N SER A 145 -3.28 -8.30 -10.41
CA SER A 145 -3.28 -8.69 -11.82
C SER A 145 -4.67 -8.57 -12.47
N VAL A 146 -5.73 -8.66 -11.67
CA VAL A 146 -7.11 -8.61 -12.16
C VAL A 146 -7.52 -7.17 -12.47
N ASP A 147 -8.24 -7.00 -13.58
CA ASP A 147 -8.83 -5.72 -13.95
C ASP A 147 -9.83 -5.26 -12.86
N PRO A 148 -9.65 -4.06 -12.26
CA PRO A 148 -10.55 -3.54 -11.25
C PRO A 148 -12.01 -3.45 -11.72
N GLN A 149 -12.25 -3.19 -13.01
CA GLN A 149 -13.60 -3.12 -13.56
C GLN A 149 -14.32 -4.48 -13.47
N ARG A 150 -13.62 -5.58 -13.73
CA ARG A 150 -14.18 -6.93 -13.57
C ARG A 150 -14.59 -7.23 -12.12
N ILE A 151 -13.78 -6.76 -11.15
CA ILE A 151 -14.11 -6.90 -9.73
C ILE A 151 -15.36 -6.09 -9.39
N LEU A 152 -15.45 -4.86 -9.86
CA LEU A 152 -16.62 -3.99 -9.65
C LEU A 152 -17.88 -4.61 -10.26
N ASP A 153 -17.80 -5.13 -11.47
CA ASP A 153 -18.96 -5.73 -12.17
C ASP A 153 -19.42 -7.01 -11.47
N ALA A 154 -18.50 -7.87 -11.04
CA ALA A 154 -18.81 -9.05 -10.23
C ALA A 154 -19.47 -8.65 -8.89
N THR A 155 -18.92 -7.64 -8.22
CA THR A 155 -19.46 -7.12 -6.96
C THR A 155 -20.87 -6.56 -7.15
N ARG A 156 -21.10 -5.79 -8.20
CA ARG A 156 -22.45 -5.26 -8.54
C ARG A 156 -23.43 -6.38 -8.82
N ALA A 157 -23.02 -7.39 -9.61
CA ALA A 157 -23.86 -8.54 -9.93
C ALA A 157 -24.27 -9.35 -8.69
N VAL A 158 -23.42 -9.46 -7.69
CA VAL A 158 -23.75 -10.07 -6.40
C VAL A 158 -24.69 -9.16 -5.61
N ARG A 159 -24.33 -7.88 -5.44
CA ARG A 159 -25.14 -6.92 -4.67
C ARG A 159 -26.57 -6.80 -5.15
N THR A 160 -26.83 -6.80 -6.45
CA THR A 160 -28.18 -6.70 -7.02
C THR A 160 -29.06 -7.92 -6.69
N ARG A 161 -28.44 -9.05 -6.33
CA ARG A 161 -29.14 -10.29 -5.93
C ARG A 161 -29.32 -10.43 -4.43
N MET A 162 -28.62 -9.62 -3.64
CA MET A 162 -28.70 -9.66 -2.18
C MET A 162 -29.81 -8.75 -1.66
N ARG A 163 -30.58 -9.26 -0.71
CA ARG A 163 -31.55 -8.50 0.11
C ARG A 163 -31.02 -8.41 1.55
N PRO A 164 -31.51 -7.49 2.38
CA PRO A 164 -31.05 -7.34 3.76
C PRO A 164 -31.20 -8.62 4.59
N ASP A 165 -32.16 -9.49 4.24
CA ASP A 165 -32.48 -10.77 4.91
C ASP A 165 -31.94 -12.00 4.17
N SER A 166 -31.08 -11.82 3.17
CA SER A 166 -30.52 -12.94 2.39
C SER A 166 -29.58 -13.79 3.23
N VAL A 167 -29.80 -15.10 3.20
CA VAL A 167 -28.85 -16.09 3.70
C VAL A 167 -27.87 -16.42 2.58
N LEU A 168 -26.57 -16.25 2.86
CA LEU A 168 -25.50 -16.54 1.90
C LEU A 168 -24.84 -17.85 2.27
N ARG A 169 -24.66 -18.72 1.29
CA ARG A 169 -23.84 -19.94 1.43
C ARG A 169 -22.68 -19.92 0.46
N LEU A 170 -21.45 -19.91 0.98
CA LEU A 170 -20.24 -19.98 0.18
C LEU A 170 -19.71 -21.42 0.16
N ARG A 171 -19.62 -21.98 -1.05
CA ARG A 171 -19.00 -23.31 -1.24
C ARG A 171 -17.87 -23.22 -2.25
N SER A 172 -16.81 -23.98 -2.00
CA SER A 172 -15.70 -24.13 -2.95
C SER A 172 -15.27 -25.59 -3.11
N PRO A 173 -14.67 -25.97 -4.24
CA PRO A 173 -14.07 -27.28 -4.42
C PRO A 173 -12.97 -27.61 -3.42
N ALA A 174 -12.35 -26.58 -2.81
CA ALA A 174 -11.33 -26.71 -1.77
C ALA A 174 -11.87 -27.03 -0.38
N GLY A 175 -13.19 -27.21 -0.24
CA GLY A 175 -13.85 -27.63 1.01
C GLY A 175 -14.43 -26.51 1.84
N SER A 176 -14.46 -25.26 1.37
CA SER A 176 -15.21 -24.20 2.08
C SER A 176 -16.71 -24.49 2.01
N ASP A 177 -17.40 -24.42 3.15
CA ASP A 177 -18.86 -24.46 3.29
C ASP A 177 -19.24 -23.57 4.47
N LEU A 178 -19.61 -22.34 4.19
CA LEU A 178 -19.91 -21.26 5.15
C LEU A 178 -21.33 -20.77 4.98
#